data_6310586f4cc1e33acf82bfb0e50533eb
#
_entry.id   6310586f4cc1e33acf82bfb0e50533eb
#
_cell.length_a   1.000
_cell.length_b   1.000
_cell.length_c   1.000
_cell.angle_alpha   90.00
_cell.angle_beta   90.00
_cell.angle_gamma   90.00
#
_symmetry.space_group_name_H-M   'P 1'
#
loop_
_entity.id
_entity.type
_entity.pdbx_description
1 polymer ?
#
loop_
_entity_poly.entity_id
_entity_poly.type
_entity_poly.pdbx_seq_one_letter_code
_entity_poly.pdbx_strand_id
1 'polypeptide(L)'
;MCGILALFGDEVEVSSYLLSHRGPDGYRTKTVGKCRMDFYRLAINDLTEAGMQPFRDGNEMLVCNGEIYNHREFRNGTEKSKSDCEVLMPLIRDYGIMKALENINGDFALTYTDGKRIIAARDPVGVRPLFYTRYAPNSIAFASEVKALRFLNSEIHIFPPGHIYDSYIGDFVSSVKP
;
A
#
# COMPACT_ATOMS: atom_id res chain seq x y z
N MET A 1 3.43 -9.05 -11.20
CA MET A 1 2.75 -8.08 -10.30
C MET A 1 3.44 -8.10 -8.95
N CYS A 2 3.67 -6.95 -8.36
CA CYS A 2 4.30 -6.86 -7.04
C CYS A 2 3.43 -7.48 -5.94
N GLY A 3 4.04 -7.78 -4.80
CA GLY A 3 3.35 -8.21 -3.58
C GLY A 3 3.51 -7.18 -2.48
N ILE A 4 2.42 -6.86 -1.79
CA ILE A 4 2.44 -6.00 -0.61
C ILE A 4 1.87 -6.73 0.59
N LEU A 5 2.45 -6.46 1.77
CA LEU A 5 1.93 -6.82 3.08
C LEU A 5 2.15 -5.62 4.00
N ALA A 6 1.10 -5.18 4.67
CA ALA A 6 1.18 -4.10 5.65
C ALA A 6 0.46 -4.51 6.94
N LEU A 7 1.10 -4.25 8.06
CA LEU A 7 0.55 -4.50 9.40
C LEU A 7 0.58 -3.18 10.18
N PHE A 8 -0.49 -2.93 10.90
CA PHE A 8 -0.62 -1.77 11.78
C PHE A 8 -1.23 -2.20 13.12
N GLY A 9 -0.55 -1.86 14.20
CA GLY A 9 -0.98 -2.19 15.55
C GLY A 9 0.03 -3.05 16.30
N ASP A 10 -0.43 -4.18 16.86
CA ASP A 10 0.41 -5.08 17.64
C ASP A 10 1.47 -5.76 16.78
N GLU A 11 2.66 -5.89 17.34
CA GLU A 11 3.78 -6.54 16.66
C GLU A 11 3.56 -8.04 16.56
N VAL A 12 3.80 -8.60 15.37
CA VAL A 12 3.69 -10.02 15.09
C VAL A 12 4.86 -10.49 14.23
N GLU A 13 5.25 -11.74 14.39
CA GLU A 13 6.27 -12.35 13.54
C GLU A 13 5.74 -12.64 12.15
N VAL A 14 6.49 -12.26 11.12
CA VAL A 14 6.10 -12.41 9.72
C VAL A 14 7.17 -13.16 8.95
N SER A 15 6.77 -14.18 8.21
CA SER A 15 7.64 -14.86 7.27
C SER A 15 7.95 -14.00 6.04
N SER A 16 9.22 -13.85 5.71
CA SER A 16 9.69 -13.02 4.59
C SER A 16 9.45 -13.60 3.18
N TYR A 17 8.86 -14.81 3.08
CA TYR A 17 8.74 -15.49 1.78
C TYR A 17 7.33 -15.60 1.22
N LEU A 18 6.33 -15.08 1.94
CA LEU A 18 4.92 -15.33 1.65
C LEU A 18 4.46 -14.86 0.25
N LEU A 19 5.06 -13.79 -0.27
CA LEU A 19 4.68 -13.18 -1.55
C LEU A 19 5.83 -13.14 -2.57
N SER A 20 6.91 -13.90 -2.36
CA SER A 20 8.10 -13.88 -3.22
C SER A 20 7.81 -14.24 -4.69
N HIS A 21 6.86 -15.13 -4.95
CA HIS A 21 6.43 -15.50 -6.30
C HIS A 21 5.79 -14.35 -7.09
N ARG A 22 5.25 -13.32 -6.39
CA ARG A 22 4.68 -12.13 -7.03
C ARG A 22 5.74 -11.12 -7.43
N GLY A 23 6.81 -11.05 -6.66
CA GLY A 23 7.91 -10.11 -6.88
C GLY A 23 9.26 -10.75 -6.60
N PRO A 24 9.79 -11.51 -7.57
CA PRO A 24 11.04 -12.25 -7.40
C PRO A 24 12.29 -11.37 -7.46
N ASP A 25 12.18 -10.13 -7.91
CA ASP A 25 13.33 -9.26 -8.19
C ASP A 25 13.87 -8.55 -6.95
N GLY A 26 13.14 -8.59 -5.84
CA GLY A 26 13.60 -8.00 -4.58
C GLY A 26 12.57 -8.03 -3.47
N TYR A 27 13.07 -7.96 -2.25
CA TYR A 27 12.28 -7.88 -1.02
C TYR A 27 12.82 -6.79 -0.12
N ARG A 28 11.93 -6.00 0.45
CA ARG A 28 12.27 -5.02 1.48
C ARG A 28 11.15 -4.89 2.50
N THR A 29 11.54 -4.80 3.76
CA THR A 29 10.66 -4.45 4.87
C THR A 29 11.12 -3.16 5.52
N LYS A 30 10.17 -2.33 5.94
CA LYS A 30 10.41 -1.13 6.75
C LYS A 30 9.32 -0.98 7.79
N THR A 31 9.69 -0.34 8.91
CA THR A 31 8.76 -0.04 10.01
C THR A 31 8.83 1.44 10.36
N VAL A 32 7.66 2.04 10.57
CA VAL A 32 7.48 3.41 11.08
C VAL A 32 6.37 3.39 12.11
N GLY A 33 6.67 3.76 13.36
CA GLY A 33 5.72 3.66 14.46
C GLY A 33 5.20 2.24 14.62
N LYS A 34 3.88 2.09 14.61
CA LYS A 34 3.19 0.78 14.68
C LYS A 34 2.91 0.16 13.30
N CYS A 35 3.43 0.75 12.24
CA CYS A 35 3.21 0.28 10.88
C CYS A 35 4.45 -0.42 10.33
N ARG A 36 4.31 -1.69 9.97
CA ARG A 36 5.28 -2.44 9.17
C ARG A 36 4.75 -2.63 7.76
N MET A 37 5.60 -2.40 6.75
CA MET A 37 5.30 -2.67 5.35
C MET A 37 6.38 -3.51 4.71
N ASP A 38 5.96 -4.59 4.04
CA ASP A 38 6.78 -5.49 3.26
C ASP A 38 6.45 -5.34 1.79
N PHE A 39 7.46 -5.24 0.95
CA PHE A 39 7.32 -5.12 -0.50
C PHE A 39 8.12 -6.20 -1.22
N TYR A 40 7.45 -6.89 -2.13
CA TYR A 40 8.02 -7.91 -3.02
C TYR A 40 7.95 -7.37 -4.43
N ARG A 41 9.12 -7.06 -4.98
CA ARG A 41 9.25 -6.31 -6.22
C ARG A 41 9.24 -7.20 -7.45
N LEU A 42 8.38 -6.84 -8.42
CA LEU A 42 8.56 -7.16 -9.83
C LEU A 42 8.97 -5.84 -10.50
N ALA A 43 10.23 -5.74 -10.94
CA ALA A 43 10.79 -4.51 -11.47
C ALA A 43 10.36 -4.29 -12.93
N ILE A 44 9.59 -3.23 -13.19
CA ILE A 44 9.05 -2.90 -14.52
C ILE A 44 9.49 -1.49 -14.95
N ASN A 45 9.02 -0.45 -14.25
CA ASN A 45 9.22 0.94 -14.66
C ASN A 45 10.55 1.54 -14.22
N ASP A 46 11.11 1.06 -13.13
CA ASP A 46 12.41 1.49 -12.61
C ASP A 46 13.18 0.25 -12.15
N LEU A 47 14.32 -0.03 -12.76
CA LEU A 47 15.16 -1.18 -12.42
C LEU A 47 16.19 -0.86 -11.34
N THR A 48 16.29 0.41 -10.93
CA THR A 48 17.25 0.85 -9.93
C THR A 48 16.77 0.61 -8.51
N GLU A 49 17.67 0.71 -7.55
CA GLU A 49 17.36 0.62 -6.13
C GLU A 49 16.44 1.77 -5.66
N ALA A 50 16.46 2.92 -6.34
CA ALA A 50 15.59 4.05 -6.03
C ALA A 50 14.09 3.73 -6.23
N GLY A 51 13.75 2.85 -7.19
CA GLY A 51 12.38 2.39 -7.42
C GLY A 51 11.89 1.32 -6.44
N MET A 52 12.72 0.90 -5.49
CA MET A 52 12.37 -0.12 -4.50
C MET A 52 11.52 0.45 -3.37
N GLN A 53 10.35 -0.13 -3.18
CA GLN A 53 9.44 0.20 -2.08
C GLN A 53 9.76 -0.64 -0.82
N PRO A 54 9.28 -0.24 0.39
CA PRO A 54 8.45 0.92 0.70
C PRO A 54 9.18 2.23 0.42
N PHE A 55 8.52 3.18 -0.25
CA PHE A 55 8.97 4.56 -0.28
C PHE A 55 8.85 5.16 1.12
N ARG A 56 9.83 5.95 1.53
CA ARG A 56 9.87 6.54 2.86
C ARG A 56 10.40 7.97 2.83
N ASP A 57 9.69 8.85 3.54
CA ASP A 57 10.12 10.21 3.83
C ASP A 57 9.77 10.54 5.29
N GLY A 58 10.80 10.65 6.14
CA GLY A 58 10.61 10.82 7.58
C GLY A 58 9.77 9.71 8.21
N ASN A 59 8.59 10.08 8.72
CA ASN A 59 7.59 9.16 9.30
C ASN A 59 6.53 8.68 8.30
N GLU A 60 6.60 9.14 7.07
CA GLU A 60 5.71 8.68 6.02
C GLU A 60 6.28 7.45 5.31
N MET A 61 5.40 6.53 4.96
CA MET A 61 5.77 5.32 4.24
C MET A 61 4.62 4.85 3.34
N LEU A 62 4.96 4.36 2.14
CA LEU A 62 3.98 3.90 1.15
C LEU A 62 4.47 2.64 0.45
N VAL A 63 3.55 1.68 0.28
CA VAL A 63 3.67 0.59 -0.70
C VAL A 63 2.47 0.59 -1.64
N CYS A 64 2.73 0.31 -2.90
CA CYS A 64 1.72 0.23 -3.95
C CYS A 64 2.03 -0.93 -4.90
N ASN A 65 1.07 -1.82 -5.07
CA ASN A 65 1.04 -2.77 -6.16
C ASN A 65 0.07 -2.22 -7.21
N GLY A 66 0.58 -1.62 -8.26
CA GLY A 66 -0.25 -0.98 -9.27
C GLY A 66 0.54 -0.23 -10.33
N GLU A 67 -0.19 0.52 -11.14
CA GLU A 67 0.35 1.40 -12.15
C GLU A 67 -0.47 2.69 -12.19
N ILE A 68 0.20 3.83 -12.07
CA ILE A 68 -0.42 5.17 -12.13
C ILE A 68 -0.13 5.76 -13.51
N TYR A 69 -1.11 5.68 -14.40
CA TYR A 69 -0.96 6.00 -15.82
C TYR A 69 -0.64 7.46 -16.08
N ASN A 70 -1.26 8.37 -15.31
CA ASN A 70 -1.03 9.80 -15.44
C ASN A 70 0.01 10.36 -14.43
N HIS A 71 0.92 9.52 -13.91
CA HIS A 71 1.93 9.92 -12.92
C HIS A 71 2.78 11.13 -13.35
N ARG A 72 2.98 11.31 -14.66
CA ARG A 72 3.80 12.40 -15.20
C ARG A 72 3.21 13.78 -14.91
N GLU A 73 1.89 13.89 -14.76
CA GLU A 73 1.19 15.13 -14.43
C GLU A 73 1.50 15.62 -13.01
N PHE A 74 1.91 14.71 -12.13
CA PHE A 74 2.17 14.98 -10.71
C PHE A 74 3.66 15.05 -10.35
N ARG A 75 4.55 14.77 -11.31
CA ARG A 75 5.97 14.91 -11.08
C ARG A 75 6.38 16.36 -11.03
N ASN A 76 7.09 16.73 -9.94
CA ASN A 76 7.59 18.09 -9.72
C ASN A 76 9.13 18.18 -9.64
N GLY A 77 9.84 17.07 -9.90
CA GLY A 77 11.30 17.01 -9.88
C GLY A 77 11.91 16.70 -8.53
N THR A 78 11.10 16.43 -7.50
CA THR A 78 11.58 16.00 -6.16
C THR A 78 11.65 14.48 -6.01
N GLU A 79 11.13 13.74 -6.98
CA GLU A 79 11.12 12.29 -6.99
C GLU A 79 12.54 11.74 -7.11
N LYS A 80 12.82 10.67 -6.34
CA LYS A 80 14.12 10.00 -6.30
C LYS A 80 14.22 8.85 -7.31
N SER A 81 13.06 8.40 -7.83
CA SER A 81 12.98 7.26 -8.73
C SER A 81 12.18 7.57 -10.00
N LYS A 82 12.17 6.63 -10.94
CA LYS A 82 11.28 6.66 -12.12
C LYS A 82 9.97 5.92 -11.88
N SER A 83 9.76 5.37 -10.68
CA SER A 83 8.52 4.66 -10.36
C SER A 83 7.32 5.61 -10.44
N ASP A 84 6.29 5.16 -11.11
CA ASP A 84 5.01 5.86 -11.24
C ASP A 84 4.28 5.98 -9.88
N CYS A 85 4.44 4.99 -9.02
CA CYS A 85 3.81 4.98 -7.68
C CYS A 85 4.42 5.98 -6.70
N GLU A 86 5.63 6.50 -6.93
CA GLU A 86 6.29 7.44 -6.01
C GLU A 86 5.49 8.74 -5.83
N VAL A 87 4.78 9.18 -6.87
CA VAL A 87 3.96 10.41 -6.83
C VAL A 87 2.81 10.34 -5.84
N LEU A 88 2.37 9.14 -5.44
CA LEU A 88 1.25 8.95 -4.52
C LEU A 88 1.54 9.51 -3.12
N MET A 89 2.77 9.38 -2.63
CA MET A 89 3.11 9.80 -1.26
C MET A 89 2.97 11.32 -1.07
N PRO A 90 3.59 12.19 -1.91
CA PRO A 90 3.36 13.63 -1.82
C PRO A 90 1.89 14.02 -2.09
N LEU A 91 1.20 13.36 -3.02
CA LEU A 91 -0.21 13.64 -3.27
C LEU A 91 -1.09 13.37 -2.04
N ILE A 92 -0.88 12.24 -1.36
CA ILE A 92 -1.64 11.89 -0.15
C ILE A 92 -1.31 12.86 0.99
N ARG A 93 -0.03 13.20 1.16
CA ARG A 93 0.42 14.16 2.18
C ARG A 93 -0.21 15.54 2.00
N ASP A 94 -0.16 16.07 0.78
CA ASP A 94 -0.47 17.48 0.50
C ASP A 94 -1.98 17.71 0.33
N TYR A 95 -2.71 16.73 -0.20
CA TYR A 95 -4.14 16.88 -0.53
C TYR A 95 -5.07 15.93 0.22
N GLY A 96 -4.53 14.94 0.94
CA GLY A 96 -5.29 13.86 1.54
C GLY A 96 -5.67 12.76 0.55
N ILE A 97 -5.96 11.57 1.09
CA ILE A 97 -6.18 10.36 0.27
C ILE A 97 -7.34 10.51 -0.72
N MET A 98 -8.48 11.07 -0.31
CA MET A 98 -9.66 11.21 -1.18
C MET A 98 -9.34 12.03 -2.43
N LYS A 99 -8.75 13.20 -2.24
CA LYS A 99 -8.42 14.10 -3.34
C LYS A 99 -7.27 13.58 -4.21
N ALA A 100 -6.32 12.85 -3.61
CA ALA A 100 -5.30 12.15 -4.37
C ALA A 100 -5.93 11.12 -5.31
N LEU A 101 -6.84 10.28 -4.82
CA LEU A 101 -7.50 9.24 -5.63
C LEU A 101 -8.45 9.81 -6.70
N GLU A 102 -9.07 10.97 -6.47
CA GLU A 102 -9.90 11.66 -7.47
C GLU A 102 -9.12 12.11 -8.71
N ASN A 103 -7.83 12.35 -8.57
CA ASN A 103 -6.98 12.92 -9.63
C ASN A 103 -6.12 11.88 -10.34
N ILE A 104 -5.85 10.73 -9.73
CA ILE A 104 -5.04 9.69 -10.36
C ILE A 104 -5.88 8.82 -11.30
N ASN A 105 -5.26 8.42 -12.41
CA ASN A 105 -5.76 7.39 -13.31
C ASN A 105 -4.82 6.18 -13.24
N GLY A 106 -5.35 5.02 -12.83
CA GLY A 106 -4.52 3.84 -12.65
C GLY A 106 -5.27 2.67 -12.04
N ASP A 107 -4.60 1.54 -11.98
CA ASP A 107 -5.01 0.39 -11.20
C ASP A 107 -4.05 0.21 -10.01
N PHE A 108 -4.58 0.02 -8.81
CA PHE A 108 -3.75 0.01 -7.61
C PHE A 108 -4.39 -0.70 -6.43
N ALA A 109 -3.50 -1.26 -5.61
CA ALA A 109 -3.73 -1.57 -4.20
C ALA A 109 -2.57 -0.96 -3.43
N LEU A 110 -2.86 -0.05 -2.50
CA LEU A 110 -1.84 0.69 -1.77
C LEU A 110 -2.09 0.72 -0.27
N THR A 111 -1.03 0.90 0.49
CA THR A 111 -1.09 1.30 1.90
C THR A 111 -0.10 2.44 2.15
N TYR A 112 -0.55 3.39 2.97
CA TYR A 112 0.20 4.57 3.38
C TYR A 112 0.13 4.74 4.89
N THR A 113 1.19 5.24 5.49
CA THR A 113 1.21 5.69 6.88
C THR A 113 1.94 7.02 7.02
N ASP A 114 1.49 7.85 7.96
CA ASP A 114 2.19 9.04 8.44
C ASP A 114 2.92 8.79 9.78
N GLY A 115 3.03 7.51 10.19
CA GLY A 115 3.60 7.07 11.44
C GLY A 115 2.61 6.98 12.60
N LYS A 116 1.40 7.55 12.46
CA LYS A 116 0.35 7.56 13.49
C LYS A 116 -0.87 6.75 13.09
N ARG A 117 -1.19 6.68 11.81
CA ARG A 117 -2.31 5.94 11.23
C ARG A 117 -1.87 5.12 10.03
N ILE A 118 -2.70 4.19 9.63
CA ILE A 118 -2.61 3.53 8.34
C ILE A 118 -3.82 3.87 7.49
N ILE A 119 -3.57 4.13 6.21
CA ILE A 119 -4.57 4.25 5.16
C ILE A 119 -4.32 3.13 4.16
N ALA A 120 -5.37 2.46 3.72
CA ALA A 120 -5.31 1.54 2.59
C ALA A 120 -6.34 1.95 1.54
N ALA A 121 -6.04 1.70 0.27
CA ALA A 121 -6.97 1.99 -0.82
C ALA A 121 -6.84 0.96 -1.94
N ARG A 122 -7.96 0.74 -2.65
CA ARG A 122 -8.02 -0.14 -3.81
C ARG A 122 -8.74 0.56 -4.96
N ASP A 123 -8.26 0.34 -6.18
CA ASP A 123 -8.81 0.93 -7.39
C ASP A 123 -10.32 0.64 -7.55
N PRO A 124 -11.07 1.50 -8.28
CA PRO A 124 -12.53 1.40 -8.38
C PRO A 124 -13.05 0.10 -8.97
N VAL A 125 -12.26 -0.55 -9.83
CA VAL A 125 -12.63 -1.80 -10.50
C VAL A 125 -12.16 -3.02 -9.70
N GLY A 126 -11.13 -2.84 -8.84
CA GLY A 126 -10.50 -3.93 -8.09
C GLY A 126 -9.57 -4.78 -8.94
N VAL A 127 -8.90 -4.17 -9.93
CA VAL A 127 -7.92 -4.85 -10.80
C VAL A 127 -6.79 -5.43 -9.97
N ARG A 128 -6.28 -4.65 -9.00
CA ARG A 128 -5.24 -5.16 -8.10
C ARG A 128 -5.87 -5.85 -6.89
N PRO A 129 -5.43 -7.07 -6.56
CA PRO A 129 -5.96 -7.78 -5.39
C PRO A 129 -5.50 -7.11 -4.10
N LEU A 130 -6.44 -7.02 -3.15
CA LEU A 130 -6.15 -6.61 -1.78
C LEU A 130 -7.11 -7.34 -0.83
N PHE A 131 -6.56 -7.87 0.25
CA PHE A 131 -7.28 -8.54 1.33
C PHE A 131 -6.91 -7.88 2.64
N TYR A 132 -7.77 -8.02 3.65
CA TYR A 132 -7.49 -7.51 4.98
C TYR A 132 -8.00 -8.45 6.08
N THR A 133 -7.45 -8.28 7.27
CA THR A 133 -7.92 -8.92 8.49
C THR A 133 -7.68 -8.02 9.70
N ARG A 134 -8.62 -8.02 10.65
CA ARG A 134 -8.43 -7.44 11.98
C ARG A 134 -7.95 -8.55 12.90
N TYR A 135 -6.73 -8.48 13.39
CA TYR A 135 -6.11 -9.59 14.14
C TYR A 135 -6.00 -9.35 15.65
N ALA A 136 -6.23 -8.11 16.10
CA ALA A 136 -6.33 -7.74 17.50
C ALA A 136 -7.11 -6.43 17.64
N PRO A 137 -7.50 -5.99 18.84
CA PRO A 137 -8.08 -4.66 19.04
C PRO A 137 -7.14 -3.57 18.50
N ASN A 138 -7.66 -2.72 17.59
CA ASN A 138 -6.90 -1.66 16.92
C ASN A 138 -5.73 -2.15 16.04
N SER A 139 -5.74 -3.42 15.64
CA SER A 139 -4.72 -4.02 14.81
C SER A 139 -5.32 -4.57 13.52
N ILE A 140 -4.77 -4.14 12.38
CA ILE A 140 -5.25 -4.52 11.05
C ILE A 140 -4.08 -4.83 10.13
N ALA A 141 -4.27 -5.78 9.24
CA ALA A 141 -3.30 -6.14 8.22
C ALA A 141 -3.93 -6.17 6.83
N PHE A 142 -3.14 -5.82 5.83
CA PHE A 142 -3.49 -5.81 4.42
C PHE A 142 -2.47 -6.60 3.62
N ALA A 143 -2.91 -7.40 2.64
CA ALA A 143 -2.00 -8.13 1.76
C ALA A 143 -2.57 -8.35 0.36
N SER A 144 -1.67 -8.54 -0.60
CA SER A 144 -2.03 -8.90 -1.97
C SER A 144 -2.67 -10.27 -2.11
N GLU A 145 -2.45 -11.18 -1.15
CA GLU A 145 -2.98 -12.54 -1.18
C GLU A 145 -3.38 -13.05 0.21
N VAL A 146 -4.44 -13.85 0.26
CA VAL A 146 -4.99 -14.44 1.48
C VAL A 146 -3.93 -15.20 2.29
N LYS A 147 -3.06 -15.98 1.63
CA LYS A 147 -2.06 -16.79 2.32
C LYS A 147 -1.09 -15.97 3.17
N ALA A 148 -0.85 -14.71 2.78
CA ALA A 148 0.03 -13.80 3.50
C ALA A 148 -0.58 -13.25 4.81
N LEU A 149 -1.87 -13.50 5.05
CA LEU A 149 -2.58 -13.11 6.28
C LEU A 149 -2.92 -14.29 7.19
N ARG A 150 -2.77 -15.54 6.69
CA ARG A 150 -3.23 -16.75 7.42
C ARG A 150 -2.56 -16.95 8.78
N PHE A 151 -1.31 -16.50 8.93
CA PHE A 151 -0.58 -16.61 10.20
C PHE A 151 -1.20 -15.80 11.35
N LEU A 152 -2.08 -14.83 11.04
CA LEU A 152 -2.77 -14.01 12.02
C LEU A 152 -3.99 -14.72 12.66
N ASN A 153 -4.37 -15.90 12.16
CA ASN A 153 -5.46 -16.74 12.69
C ASN A 153 -6.78 -15.99 12.90
N SER A 154 -7.10 -15.06 12.02
CA SER A 154 -8.30 -14.24 12.07
C SER A 154 -9.05 -14.31 10.73
N GLU A 155 -10.32 -13.94 10.73
CA GLU A 155 -11.13 -13.94 9.52
C GLU A 155 -10.56 -12.96 8.48
N ILE A 156 -10.40 -13.43 7.25
CA ILE A 156 -9.81 -12.67 6.15
C ILE A 156 -10.92 -12.27 5.17
N HIS A 157 -10.95 -11.00 4.82
CA HIS A 157 -11.93 -10.41 3.95
C HIS A 157 -11.28 -9.84 2.67
N ILE A 158 -12.07 -9.77 1.60
CA ILE A 158 -11.70 -9.04 0.40
C ILE A 158 -11.82 -7.55 0.70
N PHE A 159 -10.78 -6.77 0.39
CA PHE A 159 -10.86 -5.31 0.45
C PHE A 159 -11.79 -4.82 -0.67
N PRO A 160 -12.86 -4.06 -0.36
CA PRO A 160 -13.83 -3.65 -1.36
C PRO A 160 -13.20 -2.73 -2.42
N PRO A 161 -13.47 -2.98 -3.73
CA PRO A 161 -13.04 -2.07 -4.79
C PRO A 161 -13.62 -0.66 -4.60
N GLY A 162 -12.87 0.36 -5.01
CA GLY A 162 -13.31 1.75 -4.90
C GLY A 162 -13.51 2.26 -3.48
N HIS A 163 -12.80 1.67 -2.51
CA HIS A 163 -12.86 2.10 -1.11
C HIS A 163 -11.48 2.45 -0.58
N ILE A 164 -11.50 3.25 0.47
CA ILE A 164 -10.38 3.47 1.37
C ILE A 164 -10.73 2.92 2.75
N TYR A 165 -9.72 2.52 3.48
CA TYR A 165 -9.73 2.31 4.92
C TYR A 165 -8.83 3.35 5.57
N ASP A 166 -9.27 3.97 6.65
CA ASP A 166 -8.46 4.88 7.47
C ASP A 166 -8.58 4.46 8.94
N SER A 167 -7.46 4.16 9.58
CA SER A 167 -7.47 3.71 10.98
C SER A 167 -7.94 4.77 11.97
N TYR A 168 -7.96 6.06 11.61
CA TYR A 168 -8.58 7.11 12.44
C TYR A 168 -10.11 7.03 12.43
N ILE A 169 -10.69 6.65 11.29
CA ILE A 169 -12.13 6.41 11.17
C ILE A 169 -12.46 5.00 11.70
N GLY A 170 -11.54 4.05 11.53
CA GLY A 170 -11.72 2.65 11.91
C GLY A 170 -12.60 1.87 10.94
N ASP A 171 -12.97 2.43 9.79
CA ASP A 171 -13.91 1.85 8.84
C ASP A 171 -13.57 2.20 7.38
N PHE A 172 -14.35 1.61 6.46
CA PHE A 172 -14.24 1.79 5.02
C PHE A 172 -15.13 2.93 4.54
N VAL A 173 -14.59 3.73 3.62
CA VAL A 173 -15.31 4.83 2.97
C VAL A 173 -15.18 4.67 1.46
N SER A 174 -16.27 4.87 0.71
CA SER A 174 -16.22 4.85 -0.76
C SER A 174 -15.34 6.01 -1.26
N SER A 175 -14.41 5.71 -2.14
CA SER A 175 -13.60 6.70 -2.86
C SER A 175 -14.19 7.07 -4.22
N VAL A 176 -15.26 6.39 -4.64
CA VAL A 176 -15.96 6.65 -5.89
C VAL A 176 -17.15 7.56 -5.60
N LYS A 177 -17.26 8.65 -6.35
CA LYS A 177 -18.45 9.51 -6.30
C LYS A 177 -19.64 8.75 -6.89
N PRO A 178 -20.83 8.88 -6.28
CA PRO A 178 -22.04 8.29 -6.82
C PRO A 178 -22.39 8.85 -8.21
#